data_febc70b02bad4457dc3150fce15e8b2c
#
_entry.id   febc70b02bad4457dc3150fce15e8b2c
#
_cell.length_a   1.000
_cell.length_b   1.000
_cell.length_c   1.000
_cell.angle_alpha   90.00
_cell.angle_beta   90.00
_cell.angle_gamma   90.00
#
_symmetry.space_group_name_H-M   'P 1'
#
loop_
_entity.id
_entity.type
_entity.pdbx_description
1 polymer ?
#
loop_
_entity_poly.entity_id
_entity_poly.type
_entity_poly.pdbx_seq_one_letter_code
_entity_poly.pdbx_strand_id
1 'polypeptide(L)'
;MKELLDDLRLLGIPTAIVTDLTAQIQFRKVVYFGLDHYFDYIVTSEEAGYDKPHEAPFQIALEKMRPKGNCIWMIGDNPVNDIRGGRDKINAITLQKIHEGTVVGTGENIPDAAFTEFNDLRRLVNRLGDVA
;
A
#
# COMPACT_ATOMS: atom_id res chain seq x y z
N MET A 1 10.21 7.19 -2.57
CA MET A 1 9.26 6.10 -2.90
C MET A 1 9.76 5.18 -4.01
N LYS A 2 10.27 5.72 -5.11
CA LYS A 2 10.76 4.90 -6.24
C LYS A 2 11.88 3.94 -5.84
N GLU A 3 12.81 4.41 -5.02
CA GLU A 3 13.90 3.58 -4.51
C GLU A 3 13.39 2.42 -3.66
N LEU A 4 12.38 2.66 -2.83
CA LEU A 4 11.73 1.61 -2.04
C LEU A 4 11.11 0.55 -2.95
N LEU A 5 10.42 0.97 -4.00
CA LEU A 5 9.79 0.04 -4.95
C LEU A 5 10.83 -0.78 -5.72
N ASP A 6 11.97 -0.17 -6.07
CA ASP A 6 13.08 -0.89 -6.68
C ASP A 6 13.66 -1.95 -5.72
N ASP A 7 13.83 -1.60 -4.44
CA ASP A 7 14.31 -2.53 -3.42
C ASP A 7 13.37 -3.72 -3.27
N LEU A 8 12.05 -3.47 -3.25
CA LEU A 8 11.05 -4.53 -3.14
C LEU A 8 11.06 -5.45 -4.37
N ARG A 9 11.25 -4.88 -5.56
CA ARG A 9 11.36 -5.67 -6.79
C ARG A 9 12.59 -6.58 -6.76
N LEU A 10 13.73 -6.07 -6.29
CA LEU A 10 14.95 -6.87 -6.15
C LEU A 10 14.78 -8.03 -5.16
N LEU A 11 13.95 -7.84 -4.13
CA LEU A 11 13.63 -8.88 -3.16
C LEU A 11 12.52 -9.83 -3.63
N GLY A 12 11.94 -9.60 -4.80
CA GLY A 12 10.85 -10.42 -5.33
C GLY A 12 9.52 -10.23 -4.61
N ILE A 13 9.32 -9.08 -3.97
CA ILE A 13 8.09 -8.76 -3.23
C ILE A 13 7.12 -8.05 -4.16
N PRO A 14 5.94 -8.62 -4.43
CA PRO A 14 4.95 -7.97 -5.30
C PRO A 14 4.34 -6.73 -4.65
N THR A 15 4.01 -5.73 -5.47
CA THR A 15 3.43 -4.47 -5.04
C THR A 15 2.19 -4.13 -5.85
N ALA A 16 1.22 -3.48 -5.19
CA ALA A 16 0.01 -3.00 -5.85
C ALA A 16 -0.38 -1.62 -5.33
N ILE A 17 -0.89 -0.78 -6.22
CA ILE A 17 -1.59 0.45 -5.85
C ILE A 17 -3.07 0.10 -5.70
N VAL A 18 -3.67 0.48 -4.57
CA VAL A 18 -5.11 0.36 -4.33
C VAL A 18 -5.66 1.77 -4.15
N THR A 19 -6.55 2.19 -5.03
CA THR A 19 -7.01 3.58 -5.07
C THR A 19 -8.51 3.70 -5.26
N ASP A 20 -9.11 4.73 -4.65
CA ASP A 20 -10.53 5.05 -4.73
C ASP A 20 -10.87 5.94 -5.93
N LEU A 21 -9.90 6.31 -6.74
CA LEU A 21 -10.14 7.09 -7.95
C LEU A 21 -10.59 6.19 -9.10
N THR A 22 -11.26 6.77 -10.10
CA THR A 22 -11.65 6.01 -11.29
C THR A 22 -10.42 5.48 -12.03
N ALA A 23 -10.58 4.35 -12.71
CA ALA A 23 -9.49 3.71 -13.44
C ALA A 23 -8.79 4.66 -14.39
N GLN A 24 -9.56 5.46 -15.14
CA GLN A 24 -9.03 6.38 -16.13
C GLN A 24 -8.19 7.51 -15.50
N ILE A 25 -8.70 8.14 -14.44
CA ILE A 25 -8.00 9.24 -13.77
C ILE A 25 -6.74 8.72 -13.10
N GLN A 26 -6.82 7.59 -12.44
CA GLN A 26 -5.67 7.03 -11.74
C GLN A 26 -4.58 6.55 -12.71
N PHE A 27 -4.97 5.94 -13.80
CA PHE A 27 -4.02 5.51 -14.82
C PHE A 27 -3.23 6.71 -15.38
N ARG A 28 -3.91 7.83 -15.68
CA ARG A 28 -3.25 9.05 -16.13
C ARG A 28 -2.24 9.58 -15.10
N LYS A 29 -2.59 9.58 -13.81
CA LYS A 29 -1.69 10.00 -12.74
C LYS A 29 -0.47 9.10 -12.63
N VAL A 30 -0.67 7.81 -12.68
CA VAL A 30 0.42 6.83 -12.59
C VAL A 30 1.40 7.02 -13.74
N VAL A 31 0.90 7.17 -14.96
CA VAL A 31 1.74 7.41 -16.14
C VAL A 31 2.45 8.76 -16.05
N TYR A 32 1.74 9.82 -15.67
CA TYR A 32 2.30 11.17 -15.55
C TYR A 32 3.48 11.22 -14.58
N PHE A 33 3.39 10.53 -13.45
CA PHE A 33 4.46 10.49 -12.45
C PHE A 33 5.49 9.40 -12.73
N GLY A 34 5.33 8.63 -13.81
CA GLY A 34 6.26 7.55 -14.15
C GLY A 34 6.22 6.38 -13.18
N LEU A 35 5.09 6.19 -12.49
CA LEU A 35 4.96 5.13 -11.49
C LEU A 35 4.50 3.79 -12.06
N ASP A 36 4.01 3.77 -13.31
CA ASP A 36 3.52 2.58 -13.97
C ASP A 36 4.60 1.47 -14.11
N HIS A 37 5.88 1.86 -14.12
CA HIS A 37 7.00 0.91 -14.18
C HIS A 37 7.44 0.39 -12.80
N TYR A 38 6.97 1.01 -11.71
CA TYR A 38 7.41 0.69 -10.37
C TYR A 38 6.50 -0.25 -9.61
N PHE A 39 5.20 -0.24 -9.91
CA PHE A 39 4.23 -1.12 -9.27
C PHE A 39 3.90 -2.30 -10.19
N ASP A 40 3.71 -3.46 -9.59
CA ASP A 40 3.36 -4.66 -10.36
C ASP A 40 1.88 -4.66 -10.77
N TYR A 41 1.00 -4.11 -9.93
CA TYR A 41 -0.44 -4.13 -10.16
C TYR A 41 -1.11 -2.83 -9.73
N ILE A 42 -2.28 -2.55 -10.34
CA ILE A 42 -3.13 -1.41 -10.00
C ILE A 42 -4.54 -1.93 -9.78
N VAL A 43 -5.15 -1.54 -8.66
CA VAL A 43 -6.53 -1.84 -8.33
C VAL A 43 -7.27 -0.53 -8.09
N THR A 44 -8.38 -0.33 -8.81
CA THR A 44 -9.21 0.87 -8.68
C THR A 44 -10.55 0.53 -8.05
N SER A 45 -11.18 1.52 -7.42
CA SER A 45 -12.54 1.35 -6.90
C SER A 45 -13.55 1.05 -8.01
N GLU A 46 -13.33 1.58 -9.21
CA GLU A 46 -14.19 1.28 -10.37
C GLU A 46 -14.15 -0.20 -10.72
N GLU A 47 -12.96 -0.81 -10.77
CA GLU A 47 -12.79 -2.23 -11.01
C GLU A 47 -13.40 -3.08 -9.90
N ALA A 48 -13.19 -2.69 -8.65
CA ALA A 48 -13.66 -3.42 -7.49
C ALA A 48 -15.17 -3.28 -7.25
N GLY A 49 -15.79 -2.21 -7.74
CA GLY A 49 -17.19 -1.88 -7.50
C GLY A 49 -17.44 -1.20 -6.15
N TYR A 50 -16.41 -1.00 -5.33
CA TYR A 50 -16.50 -0.39 -4.01
C TYR A 50 -15.23 0.38 -3.69
N ASP A 51 -15.38 1.45 -2.87
CA ASP A 51 -14.25 2.19 -2.32
C ASP A 51 -13.68 1.50 -1.07
N LYS A 52 -12.41 1.77 -0.76
CA LYS A 52 -11.89 1.45 0.57
C LYS A 52 -12.71 2.20 1.63
N PRO A 53 -12.97 1.65 2.79
CA PRO A 53 -12.40 0.42 3.38
C PRO A 53 -13.18 -0.87 3.11
N HIS A 54 -14.04 -0.91 2.10
CA HIS A 54 -14.71 -2.16 1.72
C HIS A 54 -13.67 -3.23 1.39
N GLU A 55 -14.00 -4.51 1.62
CA GLU A 55 -13.04 -5.60 1.42
C GLU A 55 -12.66 -5.83 -0.05
N ALA A 56 -13.55 -5.51 -1.01
CA ALA A 56 -13.35 -5.85 -2.42
C ALA A 56 -12.04 -5.32 -3.02
N PRO A 57 -11.66 -4.03 -2.85
CA PRO A 57 -10.38 -3.56 -3.38
C PRO A 57 -9.17 -4.31 -2.82
N PHE A 58 -9.18 -4.64 -1.53
CA PHE A 58 -8.09 -5.37 -0.89
C PHE A 58 -8.02 -6.82 -1.39
N GLN A 59 -9.14 -7.48 -1.55
CA GLN A 59 -9.20 -8.85 -2.04
C GLN A 59 -8.71 -8.96 -3.48
N ILE A 60 -9.09 -8.03 -4.35
CA ILE A 60 -8.62 -7.98 -5.72
C ILE A 60 -7.10 -7.78 -5.76
N ALA A 61 -6.56 -6.91 -4.90
CA ALA A 61 -5.11 -6.71 -4.82
C ALA A 61 -4.39 -8.01 -4.45
N LEU A 62 -4.90 -8.75 -3.46
CA LEU A 62 -4.32 -10.05 -3.09
C LEU A 62 -4.41 -11.07 -4.21
N GLU A 63 -5.53 -11.13 -4.91
CA GLU A 63 -5.69 -12.03 -6.05
C GLU A 63 -4.69 -11.73 -7.16
N LYS A 64 -4.43 -10.45 -7.44
CA LYS A 64 -3.44 -10.05 -8.45
C LYS A 64 -2.02 -10.33 -8.02
N MET A 65 -1.68 -9.99 -6.78
CA MET A 65 -0.30 -10.13 -6.26
C MET A 65 0.10 -11.57 -6.00
N ARG A 66 -0.84 -12.44 -5.62
CA ARG A 66 -0.60 -13.84 -5.27
C ARG A 66 0.59 -13.99 -4.31
N PRO A 67 0.49 -13.40 -3.10
CA PRO A 67 1.62 -13.41 -2.16
C PRO A 67 1.97 -14.84 -1.74
N LYS A 68 3.27 -15.10 -1.61
CA LYS A 68 3.77 -16.44 -1.22
C LYS A 68 3.67 -16.70 0.27
N GLY A 69 3.52 -15.67 1.08
CA GLY A 69 3.42 -15.76 2.54
C GLY A 69 2.18 -15.07 3.06
N ASN A 70 2.05 -15.05 4.39
CA ASN A 70 0.91 -14.44 5.07
C ASN A 70 1.18 -13.02 5.55
N CYS A 71 2.39 -12.49 5.32
CA CYS A 71 2.76 -11.16 5.77
C CYS A 71 2.46 -10.15 4.66
N ILE A 72 1.45 -9.33 4.90
CA ILE A 72 1.01 -8.27 3.98
C ILE A 72 1.22 -6.93 4.67
N TRP A 73 1.81 -5.98 3.97
CA TRP A 73 1.93 -4.60 4.44
C TRP A 73 0.96 -3.71 3.69
N MET A 74 0.21 -2.90 4.44
CA MET A 74 -0.61 -1.82 3.89
C MET A 74 0.02 -0.49 4.24
N ILE A 75 0.40 0.27 3.22
CA ILE A 75 1.01 1.60 3.37
C ILE A 75 0.02 2.62 2.83
N GLY A 76 -0.34 3.61 3.63
CA GLY A 76 -1.26 4.65 3.21
C GLY A 76 -1.33 5.79 4.21
N ASP A 77 -2.02 6.86 3.85
CA ASP A 77 -2.12 8.07 4.68
C ASP A 77 -3.47 8.19 5.39
N ASN A 78 -4.50 7.49 4.95
CA ASN A 78 -5.84 7.61 5.50
C ASN A 78 -6.09 6.60 6.62
N PRO A 79 -6.33 7.08 7.87
CA PRO A 79 -6.48 6.18 9.02
C PRO A 79 -7.66 5.20 8.89
N VAL A 80 -8.75 5.61 8.25
CA VAL A 80 -9.94 4.76 8.09
C VAL A 80 -9.80 3.85 6.86
N ASN A 81 -9.55 4.44 5.70
CA ASN A 81 -9.57 3.70 4.45
C ASN A 81 -8.39 2.74 4.32
N ASP A 82 -7.20 3.19 4.68
CA ASP A 82 -5.98 2.42 4.46
C ASP A 82 -5.57 1.62 5.70
N ILE A 83 -5.53 2.26 6.87
CA ILE A 83 -4.99 1.62 8.08
C ILE A 83 -6.01 0.65 8.67
N ARG A 84 -7.19 1.14 9.04
CA ARG A 84 -8.23 0.27 9.57
C ARG A 84 -8.70 -0.74 8.52
N GLY A 85 -8.90 -0.29 7.28
CA GLY A 85 -9.32 -1.16 6.19
C GLY A 85 -8.35 -2.30 5.94
N GLY A 86 -7.06 -2.00 5.82
CA GLY A 86 -6.03 -3.02 5.60
C GLY A 86 -5.95 -4.01 6.74
N ARG A 87 -5.99 -3.53 7.99
CA ARG A 87 -5.96 -4.41 9.15
C ARG A 87 -7.19 -5.30 9.25
N ASP A 88 -8.40 -4.71 9.14
CA ASP A 88 -9.65 -5.44 9.38
C ASP A 88 -10.02 -6.37 8.24
N LYS A 89 -9.66 -6.02 6.99
CA LYS A 89 -10.10 -6.77 5.81
C LYS A 89 -9.10 -7.83 5.36
N ILE A 90 -7.80 -7.60 5.51
CA ILE A 90 -6.76 -8.53 5.05
C ILE A 90 -5.69 -8.81 6.09
N ASN A 91 -5.92 -8.42 7.34
CA ASN A 91 -4.98 -8.64 8.44
C ASN A 91 -3.57 -8.12 8.13
N ALA A 92 -3.47 -6.98 7.48
CA ALA A 92 -2.20 -6.39 7.10
C ALA A 92 -1.49 -5.74 8.28
N ILE A 93 -0.16 -5.73 8.22
CA ILE A 93 0.66 -4.83 9.03
C ILE A 93 0.50 -3.44 8.42
N THR A 94 0.14 -2.46 9.23
CA THR A 94 -0.24 -1.14 8.74
C THR A 94 0.82 -0.10 9.04
N LEU A 95 1.22 0.66 8.01
CA LEU A 95 2.25 1.68 8.08
C LEU A 95 1.64 2.98 7.54
N GLN A 96 1.45 3.96 8.42
CA GLN A 96 0.83 5.22 8.01
C GLN A 96 1.86 6.25 7.57
N LYS A 97 1.72 6.73 6.34
CA LYS A 97 2.54 7.83 5.82
C LYS A 97 2.00 9.15 6.38
N ILE A 98 2.86 9.88 7.05
CA ILE A 98 2.55 11.19 7.61
C ILE A 98 3.13 12.28 6.73
N HIS A 99 2.30 13.21 6.33
CA HIS A 99 2.68 14.41 5.60
C HIS A 99 1.86 15.60 6.12
N GLU A 100 2.12 16.79 5.61
CA GLU A 100 1.41 17.99 6.04
C GLU A 100 -0.11 17.78 5.90
N GLY A 101 -0.84 18.06 6.97
CA GLY A 101 -2.30 17.86 7.02
C GLY A 101 -2.75 16.45 7.37
N THR A 102 -1.84 15.51 7.52
CA THR A 102 -2.16 14.14 7.93
C THR A 102 -2.13 14.02 9.45
N VAL A 103 -3.12 13.33 10.02
CA VAL A 103 -3.20 13.06 11.45
C VAL A 103 -3.02 11.56 11.66
N VAL A 104 -2.16 11.18 12.63
CA VAL A 104 -2.00 9.76 12.99
C VAL A 104 -3.30 9.21 13.53
N GLY A 105 -3.71 8.04 13.05
CA GLY A 105 -4.94 7.38 13.48
C GLY A 105 -4.91 7.06 14.98
N THR A 106 -6.09 7.09 15.60
CA THR A 106 -6.27 6.80 17.03
C THR A 106 -7.39 5.78 17.20
N GLY A 107 -7.47 5.18 18.39
CA GLY A 107 -8.49 4.17 18.68
C GLY A 107 -8.38 2.96 17.75
N GLU A 108 -9.45 2.66 17.05
CA GLU A 108 -9.49 1.54 16.09
C GLU A 108 -8.68 1.80 14.82
N ASN A 109 -8.22 3.04 14.61
CA ASN A 109 -7.49 3.46 13.43
C ASN A 109 -5.98 3.61 13.69
N ILE A 110 -5.47 3.12 14.82
CA ILE A 110 -4.04 3.21 15.15
C ILE A 110 -3.24 2.33 14.19
N PRO A 111 -2.23 2.89 13.48
CA PRO A 111 -1.32 2.09 12.65
C PRO A 111 -0.34 1.29 13.51
N ASP A 112 0.23 0.23 12.95
CA ASP A 112 1.33 -0.50 13.61
C ASP A 112 2.58 0.38 13.71
N ALA A 113 2.82 1.23 12.70
CA ALA A 113 3.86 2.24 12.73
C ALA A 113 3.47 3.43 11.84
N ALA A 114 4.08 4.57 12.10
CA ALA A 114 3.93 5.77 11.28
C ALA A 114 5.31 6.26 10.83
N PHE A 115 5.39 6.85 9.66
CA PHE A 115 6.64 7.32 9.10
C PHE A 115 6.42 8.60 8.28
N THR A 116 7.46 9.42 8.16
CA THR A 116 7.43 10.65 7.36
C THR A 116 8.21 10.49 6.05
N GLU A 117 9.29 9.71 6.04
CA GLU A 117 10.14 9.52 4.88
C GLU A 117 10.16 8.07 4.42
N PHE A 118 10.02 7.84 3.12
CA PHE A 118 10.10 6.49 2.55
C PHE A 118 11.46 5.82 2.78
N ASN A 119 12.52 6.59 2.98
CA ASN A 119 13.83 6.03 3.34
C ASN A 119 13.81 5.25 4.66
N ASP A 120 12.92 5.61 5.59
CA ASP A 120 12.75 4.85 6.83
C ASP A 120 12.22 3.44 6.55
N LEU A 121 11.30 3.32 5.61
CA LEU A 121 10.80 2.01 5.16
C LEU A 121 11.87 1.22 4.40
N ARG A 122 12.68 1.89 3.59
CA ARG A 122 13.80 1.23 2.89
C ARG A 122 14.76 0.56 3.87
N ARG A 123 15.10 1.25 4.95
CA ARG A 123 15.98 0.71 5.98
C ARG A 123 15.35 -0.53 6.62
N LEU A 124 14.06 -0.49 6.91
CA LEU A 124 13.35 -1.63 7.49
C LEU A 124 13.30 -2.82 6.52
N VAL A 125 12.95 -2.57 5.27
CA VAL A 125 12.89 -3.60 4.22
C VAL A 125 14.26 -4.24 4.00
N ASN A 126 15.32 -3.44 3.94
CA ASN A 126 16.68 -3.95 3.74
C ASN A 126 17.15 -4.80 4.92
N ARG A 127 16.79 -4.43 6.15
CA ARG A 127 17.08 -5.25 7.33
C ARG A 127 16.38 -6.61 7.28
N LEU A 128 15.11 -6.63 6.84
CA LEU A 128 14.37 -7.87 6.68
C LEU A 128 14.98 -8.76 5.59
N GLY A 129 15.43 -8.14 4.50
CA GLY A 129 16.14 -8.84 3.43
C GLY A 129 17.47 -9.45 3.88
N ASP A 130 18.22 -8.75 4.73
CA ASP A 130 19.50 -9.22 5.27
C ASP A 130 19.33 -10.38 6.24
N VAL A 131 18.18 -10.47 6.91
CA VAL A 131 17.89 -11.54 7.87
C VAL A 131 17.28 -12.76 7.19
N ALA A 132 16.65 -12.55 6.07
CA ALA A 132 16.04 -13.62 5.30
C ALA A 132 17.07 -14.36 4.46
#